data_b17a0c96ff6ebf20e452b9db98cf8324
#
_entry.id   b17a0c96ff6ebf20e452b9db98cf8324
#
_cell.length_a   1.000
_cell.length_b   1.000
_cell.length_c   1.000
_cell.angle_alpha   90.00
_cell.angle_beta   90.00
_cell.angle_gamma   90.00
#
_symmetry.space_group_name_H-M   'P 1'
#
loop_
_entity.id
_entity.type
_entity.pdbx_description
1 polymer ?
#
loop_
_entity_poly.entity_id
_entity_poly.type
_entity_poly.pdbx_seq_one_letter_code
_entity_poly.pdbx_strand_id
1 'polypeptide(L)'
;RRRGRREVLHRQDRRRAGRYHADVRCTLPGRDHPGYGESLKIMVWGCLIVGLILFLIARFSVKGKGEYGEDRIYDILQKVDGYKATLPNCYLPKGNGETAEVDLIFLHESGIYVFESKNYSGWIFGSENQKYWTQCFSDRRGGTKKYKFYNPLWQNDTHIRVLQKILRNKNVNIYSYIVFGNDCTLKDVRLSQLNYYVIQRRELLKSVLENAMYYGRVLSNEDIDNLYRMLLPYTEVSPEEKETHNRNIQEKYRM
;
A
#
# COMPACT_ATOMS: atom_id res chain seq x y z
N ARG A 1 -31.62 41.37 -69.98
CA ARG A 1 -32.03 42.76 -70.34
C ARG A 1 -31.22 43.74 -69.45
N ARG A 2 -30.32 44.32 -70.09
CA ARG A 2 -30.03 45.76 -70.41
C ARG A 2 -29.31 46.45 -69.27
N ARG A 3 -28.01 46.73 -69.53
CA ARG A 3 -27.47 47.96 -70.19
C ARG A 3 -27.62 49.17 -69.28
N GLY A 4 -26.70 49.94 -69.02
CA GLY A 4 -25.48 50.37 -69.69
C GLY A 4 -25.00 51.70 -69.12
N ARG A 5 -23.75 51.91 -69.45
CA ARG A 5 -23.11 53.14 -69.90
C ARG A 5 -22.85 54.25 -68.86
N ARG A 6 -21.55 54.50 -68.74
CA ARG A 6 -20.73 55.51 -69.41
C ARG A 6 -21.01 56.88 -68.85
N GLU A 7 -20.14 57.74 -68.63
CA GLU A 7 -18.84 58.22 -69.16
C GLU A 7 -18.58 59.54 -68.39
N VAL A 8 -17.40 59.86 -68.04
CA VAL A 8 -16.29 60.59 -68.67
C VAL A 8 -16.13 62.06 -68.24
N LEU A 9 -14.85 62.41 -67.93
CA LEU A 9 -14.15 63.71 -68.14
C LEU A 9 -14.42 64.84 -67.11
N HIS A 10 -13.47 65.62 -66.66
CA HIS A 10 -12.22 66.21 -67.15
C HIS A 10 -11.49 66.85 -65.95
N ARG A 11 -10.21 66.65 -65.80
CA ARG A 11 -9.08 67.53 -66.17
C ARG A 11 -8.99 68.91 -65.51
N GLN A 12 -7.80 69.03 -64.89
CA GLN A 12 -7.00 70.23 -64.66
C GLN A 12 -7.42 71.21 -63.54
N ASP A 13 -6.55 71.40 -62.55
CA ASP A 13 -5.57 72.47 -62.71
C ASP A 13 -4.39 72.33 -61.71
N ARG A 14 -3.27 72.76 -62.20
CA ARG A 14 -1.99 72.79 -61.50
C ARG A 14 -1.84 74.06 -60.66
N ARG A 15 -0.91 73.91 -59.70
CA ARG A 15 -0.03 74.96 -59.14
C ARG A 15 -0.50 75.60 -57.85
N ARG A 16 0.19 75.28 -56.78
CA ARG A 16 1.20 76.16 -56.18
C ARG A 16 1.92 75.48 -55.02
N ALA A 17 3.20 75.61 -55.06
CA ALA A 17 4.16 75.24 -54.05
C ALA A 17 3.92 75.95 -52.71
N GLY A 18 4.18 75.27 -51.67
CA GLY A 18 4.35 75.81 -50.32
C GLY A 18 5.06 74.81 -49.43
N ARG A 19 6.36 75.00 -49.27
CA ARG A 19 7.25 74.29 -48.35
C ARG A 19 6.76 74.52 -46.94
N TYR A 20 6.51 73.47 -46.20
CA TYR A 20 6.74 73.43 -44.78
C TYR A 20 7.23 72.02 -44.40
N HIS A 21 8.56 71.97 -44.14
CA HIS A 21 9.12 70.90 -43.35
C HIS A 21 8.53 70.95 -41.95
N ALA A 22 7.87 69.89 -41.55
CA ALA A 22 7.67 69.59 -40.18
C ALA A 22 7.88 68.06 -40.00
N ASP A 23 9.09 67.73 -39.57
CA ASP A 23 9.41 66.42 -39.05
C ASP A 23 8.48 66.12 -37.84
N VAL A 24 7.39 65.44 -38.05
CA VAL A 24 6.65 64.79 -36.98
C VAL A 24 7.09 63.33 -36.97
N ARG A 25 8.18 63.05 -36.24
CA ARG A 25 8.44 61.71 -35.77
C ARG A 25 7.31 61.30 -34.85
N CYS A 26 6.40 60.52 -35.38
CA CYS A 26 5.42 59.80 -34.58
C CYS A 26 6.20 58.69 -33.88
N THR A 27 6.79 58.97 -32.74
CA THR A 27 7.25 57.93 -31.78
C THR A 27 6.00 57.33 -31.18
N LEU A 28 5.62 56.16 -31.72
CA LEU A 28 4.70 55.27 -31.03
C LEU A 28 5.34 54.93 -29.69
N PRO A 29 4.66 55.11 -28.56
CA PRO A 29 5.17 54.63 -27.29
C PRO A 29 5.31 53.11 -27.40
N GLY A 30 6.53 52.61 -27.28
CA GLY A 30 6.80 51.18 -27.11
C GLY A 30 5.95 50.70 -25.95
N ARG A 31 4.96 49.87 -26.25
CA ARG A 31 4.33 49.04 -25.23
C ARG A 31 5.32 47.95 -24.90
N ASP A 32 6.24 48.27 -24.03
CA ASP A 32 6.90 47.25 -23.23
C ASP A 32 5.82 46.67 -22.34
N HIS A 33 5.28 45.52 -22.70
CA HIS A 33 4.52 44.69 -21.83
C HIS A 33 5.50 43.81 -21.01
N PRO A 34 5.97 44.28 -19.84
CA PRO A 34 6.70 43.42 -18.93
C PRO A 34 5.67 42.52 -18.26
N GLY A 35 5.64 41.28 -18.56
CA GLY A 35 4.87 40.43 -17.71
C GLY A 35 4.41 39.06 -18.24
N TYR A 36 4.19 38.90 -19.55
CA TYR A 36 3.69 37.59 -20.06
C TYR A 36 4.72 36.47 -19.89
N GLY A 37 5.99 36.73 -20.01
CA GLY A 37 7.06 35.73 -19.86
C GLY A 37 7.30 35.33 -18.39
N GLU A 38 7.19 36.28 -17.46
CA GLU A 38 7.37 35.98 -16.03
C GLU A 38 6.12 35.30 -15.44
N SER A 39 4.93 35.77 -15.78
CA SER A 39 3.68 35.13 -15.36
C SER A 39 3.58 33.68 -15.85
N LEU A 40 3.99 33.42 -17.09
CA LEU A 40 4.03 32.05 -17.63
C LEU A 40 5.05 31.17 -16.90
N LYS A 41 6.24 31.70 -16.59
CA LYS A 41 7.26 30.97 -15.80
C LYS A 41 6.73 30.63 -14.40
N ILE A 42 6.11 31.61 -13.71
CA ILE A 42 5.52 31.39 -12.36
C ILE A 42 4.44 30.31 -12.43
N MET A 43 3.59 30.34 -13.46
CA MET A 43 2.54 29.33 -13.65
C MET A 43 3.11 27.94 -13.92
N VAL A 44 4.14 27.83 -14.77
CA VAL A 44 4.83 26.55 -15.06
C VAL A 44 5.52 26.00 -13.80
N TRP A 45 6.25 26.85 -13.06
CA TRP A 45 6.86 26.45 -11.79
C TRP A 45 5.81 26.04 -10.75
N GLY A 46 4.68 26.75 -10.68
CA GLY A 46 3.55 26.39 -9.82
C GLY A 46 2.98 25.01 -10.16
N CYS A 47 2.76 24.71 -11.44
CA CYS A 47 2.30 23.40 -11.91
C CYS A 47 3.32 22.30 -11.61
N LEU A 48 4.62 22.56 -11.77
CA LEU A 48 5.68 21.59 -11.45
C LEU A 48 5.75 21.30 -9.94
N ILE A 49 5.63 22.34 -9.11
CA ILE A 49 5.61 22.18 -7.64
C ILE A 49 4.37 21.40 -7.19
N VAL A 50 3.19 21.74 -7.72
CA VAL A 50 1.95 21.00 -7.42
C VAL A 50 2.07 19.56 -7.92
N GLY A 51 2.59 19.33 -9.12
CA GLY A 51 2.87 17.98 -9.64
C GLY A 51 3.83 17.18 -8.76
N LEU A 52 4.91 17.82 -8.29
CA LEU A 52 5.86 17.21 -7.36
C LEU A 52 5.23 16.90 -6.00
N ILE A 53 4.43 17.84 -5.48
CA ILE A 53 3.71 17.61 -4.21
C ILE A 53 2.71 16.47 -4.35
N LEU A 54 1.93 16.42 -5.42
CA LEU A 54 1.00 15.33 -5.70
C LEU A 54 1.73 13.99 -5.89
N PHE A 55 2.88 14.02 -6.59
CA PHE A 55 3.74 12.84 -6.74
C PHE A 55 4.30 12.36 -5.39
N LEU A 56 4.78 13.28 -4.55
CA LEU A 56 5.25 12.95 -3.20
C LEU A 56 4.10 12.43 -2.32
N ILE A 57 2.94 13.10 -2.34
CA ILE A 57 1.74 12.62 -1.63
C ILE A 57 1.36 11.22 -2.12
N ALA A 58 1.34 10.97 -3.44
CA ALA A 58 1.05 9.65 -3.99
C ALA A 58 2.10 8.61 -3.55
N ARG A 59 3.37 8.98 -3.49
CA ARG A 59 4.46 8.10 -3.06
C ARG A 59 4.45 7.82 -1.55
N PHE A 60 4.03 8.79 -0.73
CA PHE A 60 3.92 8.65 0.72
C PHE A 60 2.54 8.20 1.21
N SER A 61 1.48 8.38 0.41
CA SER A 61 0.10 7.98 0.78
C SER A 61 -0.28 6.57 0.37
N VAL A 62 0.51 5.89 -0.46
CA VAL A 62 0.27 4.49 -0.80
C VAL A 62 1.04 3.62 0.18
N LYS A 63 0.62 3.60 1.44
CA LYS A 63 0.77 2.39 2.25
C LYS A 63 0.18 1.27 1.40
N GLY A 64 0.98 0.25 1.08
CA GLY A 64 0.51 -0.89 0.31
C GLY A 64 -0.74 -1.47 0.98
N LYS A 65 -1.65 -2.05 0.21
CA LYS A 65 -2.86 -2.68 0.78
C LYS A 65 -2.53 -3.70 1.87
N GLY A 66 -1.35 -4.31 1.82
CA GLY A 66 -0.81 -5.21 2.84
C GLY A 66 -0.57 -4.47 4.15
N GLU A 67 0.27 -3.46 4.13
CA GLU A 67 0.65 -2.63 5.28
C GLU A 67 -0.57 -2.02 6.02
N TYR A 68 -1.59 -1.58 5.26
CA TYR A 68 -2.85 -1.15 5.85
C TYR A 68 -3.55 -2.28 6.64
N GLY A 69 -3.50 -3.51 6.12
CA GLY A 69 -4.07 -4.68 6.79
C GLY A 69 -3.40 -4.97 8.13
N GLU A 70 -2.07 -4.92 8.16
CA GLU A 70 -1.22 -5.15 9.33
C GLU A 70 -1.42 -4.08 10.41
N ASP A 71 -1.43 -2.79 10.05
CA ASP A 71 -1.73 -1.69 10.97
C ASP A 71 -3.09 -1.90 11.67
N ARG A 72 -4.11 -2.32 10.91
CA ARG A 72 -5.44 -2.57 11.48
C ARG A 72 -5.48 -3.76 12.43
N ILE A 73 -4.69 -4.80 12.16
CA ILE A 73 -4.52 -5.92 13.09
C ILE A 73 -3.84 -5.41 14.36
N TYR A 74 -2.75 -4.66 14.23
CA TYR A 74 -2.03 -4.07 15.36
C TYR A 74 -2.98 -3.25 16.26
N ASP A 75 -3.76 -2.31 15.68
CA ASP A 75 -4.71 -1.46 16.42
C ASP A 75 -5.77 -2.28 17.18
N ILE A 76 -6.21 -3.41 16.62
CA ILE A 76 -7.19 -4.29 17.26
C ILE A 76 -6.55 -5.01 18.44
N LEU A 77 -5.32 -5.50 18.30
CA LEU A 77 -4.62 -6.24 19.34
C LEU A 77 -4.27 -5.36 20.55
N GLN A 78 -4.10 -4.04 20.36
CA GLN A 78 -3.94 -3.11 21.48
C GLN A 78 -5.15 -3.08 22.43
N LYS A 79 -6.33 -3.49 21.95
CA LYS A 79 -7.59 -3.54 22.73
C LYS A 79 -7.77 -4.85 23.53
N VAL A 80 -6.91 -5.83 23.33
CA VAL A 80 -6.92 -7.07 24.12
C VAL A 80 -6.43 -6.74 25.53
N ASP A 81 -7.17 -7.14 26.56
CA ASP A 81 -6.77 -6.94 27.94
C ASP A 81 -5.60 -7.88 28.33
N GLY A 82 -4.93 -7.60 29.44
CA GLY A 82 -3.82 -8.39 29.95
C GLY A 82 -2.44 -7.85 29.55
N TYR A 83 -1.39 -8.47 30.10
CA TYR A 83 -0.02 -8.12 29.79
C TYR A 83 0.37 -8.65 28.42
N LYS A 84 0.91 -7.77 27.57
CA LYS A 84 1.13 -8.06 26.16
C LYS A 84 2.25 -7.22 25.56
N ALA A 85 2.81 -7.72 24.44
CA ALA A 85 3.68 -6.97 23.55
C ALA A 85 3.41 -7.36 22.10
N THR A 86 3.62 -6.44 21.18
CA THR A 86 3.37 -6.66 19.75
C THR A 86 4.60 -6.29 18.94
N LEU A 87 5.02 -7.18 18.06
CA LEU A 87 6.20 -7.05 17.20
C LEU A 87 5.74 -7.12 15.74
N PRO A 88 5.64 -6.00 15.03
CA PRO A 88 5.31 -5.98 13.61
C PRO A 88 6.56 -6.27 12.75
N ASN A 89 6.35 -6.82 11.55
CA ASN A 89 7.37 -6.97 10.51
C ASN A 89 8.67 -7.64 10.99
N CYS A 90 8.56 -8.84 11.56
CA CYS A 90 9.72 -9.60 12.06
C CYS A 90 10.38 -10.39 10.93
N TYR A 91 11.65 -10.12 10.64
CA TYR A 91 12.47 -10.84 9.65
C TYR A 91 13.29 -11.94 10.33
N LEU A 92 12.70 -13.10 10.48
CA LEU A 92 13.29 -14.24 11.20
C LEU A 92 14.26 -15.03 10.32
N PRO A 93 15.51 -15.32 10.75
CA PRO A 93 16.49 -16.05 9.95
C PRO A 93 16.11 -17.52 9.79
N LYS A 94 16.09 -18.03 8.55
CA LYS A 94 15.83 -19.44 8.22
C LYS A 94 17.04 -20.34 8.41
N GLY A 95 18.24 -19.78 8.57
CA GLY A 95 19.49 -20.52 8.73
C GLY A 95 20.20 -20.87 7.43
N ASN A 96 19.65 -20.49 6.26
CA ASN A 96 20.25 -20.68 4.93
C ASN A 96 20.60 -19.34 4.25
N GLY A 97 20.72 -18.27 5.02
CA GLY A 97 20.92 -16.90 4.50
C GLY A 97 19.63 -16.20 4.07
N GLU A 98 18.48 -16.91 4.09
CA GLU A 98 17.17 -16.32 3.85
C GLU A 98 16.49 -15.90 5.15
N THR A 99 15.51 -15.03 5.04
CA THR A 99 14.61 -14.64 6.13
C THR A 99 13.17 -15.07 5.86
N ALA A 100 12.39 -15.19 6.93
CA ALA A 100 10.93 -15.27 6.89
C ALA A 100 10.40 -13.96 7.46
N GLU A 101 9.67 -13.19 6.66
CA GLU A 101 8.96 -12.00 7.12
C GLU A 101 7.64 -12.44 7.73
N VAL A 102 7.49 -12.15 9.02
CA VAL A 102 6.26 -12.40 9.78
C VAL A 102 5.56 -11.07 9.94
N ASP A 103 4.34 -10.95 9.43
CA ASP A 103 3.61 -9.68 9.43
C ASP A 103 3.44 -9.13 10.86
N LEU A 104 3.11 -10.02 11.82
CA LEU A 104 2.94 -9.59 13.19
C LEU A 104 3.04 -10.78 14.17
N ILE A 105 3.79 -10.58 15.26
CA ILE A 105 3.85 -11.49 16.42
C ILE A 105 3.25 -10.75 17.62
N PHE A 106 2.23 -11.35 18.25
CA PHE A 106 1.61 -10.84 19.46
C PHE A 106 1.92 -11.77 20.61
N LEU A 107 2.62 -11.25 21.59
CA LEU A 107 2.98 -11.91 22.83
C LEU A 107 1.93 -11.51 23.86
N HIS A 108 1.26 -12.49 24.42
CA HIS A 108 0.21 -12.29 25.42
C HIS A 108 0.33 -13.34 26.52
N GLU A 109 -0.21 -13.07 27.68
CA GLU A 109 -0.16 -14.01 28.81
C GLU A 109 -0.82 -15.37 28.51
N SER A 110 -1.69 -15.46 27.50
CA SER A 110 -2.27 -16.73 27.03
C SER A 110 -1.44 -17.49 25.99
N GLY A 111 -0.32 -16.93 25.52
CA GLY A 111 0.57 -17.55 24.54
C GLY A 111 1.11 -16.60 23.48
N ILE A 112 1.64 -17.16 22.40
CA ILE A 112 2.18 -16.45 21.25
C ILE A 112 1.21 -16.58 20.08
N TYR A 113 0.86 -15.47 19.44
CA TYR A 113 0.00 -15.43 18.27
C TYR A 113 0.81 -14.95 17.08
N VAL A 114 0.81 -15.72 16.00
CA VAL A 114 1.53 -15.40 14.75
C VAL A 114 0.49 -15.09 13.69
N PHE A 115 0.53 -13.88 13.16
CA PHE A 115 -0.45 -13.38 12.22
C PHE A 115 0.13 -13.30 10.81
N GLU A 116 -0.68 -13.71 9.85
CA GLU A 116 -0.51 -13.50 8.42
C GLU A 116 -1.70 -12.69 7.90
N SER A 117 -1.44 -11.50 7.40
CA SER A 117 -2.45 -10.55 6.92
C SER A 117 -2.73 -10.74 5.43
N LYS A 118 -3.99 -10.87 5.05
CA LYS A 118 -4.44 -10.94 3.65
C LYS A 118 -5.53 -9.90 3.39
N ASN A 119 -5.13 -8.66 3.08
CA ASN A 119 -6.09 -7.60 2.81
C ASN A 119 -6.74 -7.73 1.43
N TYR A 120 -7.40 -8.87 1.22
CA TYR A 120 -8.08 -9.26 -0.01
C TYR A 120 -9.56 -8.83 0.00
N SER A 121 -10.17 -8.84 -1.19
CA SER A 121 -11.60 -8.63 -1.41
C SER A 121 -12.19 -9.78 -2.23
N GLY A 122 -13.53 -9.82 -2.37
CA GLY A 122 -14.21 -10.87 -3.10
C GLY A 122 -14.39 -12.17 -2.32
N TRP A 123 -14.44 -13.29 -2.99
CA TRP A 123 -14.68 -14.60 -2.38
C TRP A 123 -13.39 -15.41 -2.27
N ILE A 124 -13.17 -16.01 -1.11
CA ILE A 124 -12.01 -16.84 -0.82
C ILE A 124 -12.42 -18.29 -0.67
N PHE A 125 -11.68 -19.16 -1.35
CA PHE A 125 -11.84 -20.61 -1.30
C PHE A 125 -10.49 -21.25 -1.04
N GLY A 126 -10.45 -22.25 -0.17
CA GLY A 126 -9.23 -23.00 0.11
C GLY A 126 -9.37 -24.03 1.21
N SER A 127 -8.37 -24.86 1.36
CA SER A 127 -8.26 -25.83 2.45
C SER A 127 -6.81 -25.94 2.92
N GLU A 128 -6.60 -26.50 4.10
CA GLU A 128 -5.27 -26.71 4.68
C GLU A 128 -4.35 -27.56 3.78
N ASN A 129 -4.91 -28.49 2.99
CA ASN A 129 -4.15 -29.44 2.17
C ASN A 129 -3.87 -28.95 0.75
N GLN A 130 -4.36 -27.77 0.36
CA GLN A 130 -4.18 -27.21 -0.97
C GLN A 130 -2.99 -26.26 -1.03
N LYS A 131 -2.06 -26.45 -1.97
CA LYS A 131 -0.90 -25.56 -2.16
C LYS A 131 -1.32 -24.14 -2.52
N TYR A 132 -2.42 -23.98 -3.27
CA TYR A 132 -2.92 -22.69 -3.71
C TYR A 132 -4.40 -22.53 -3.34
N TRP A 133 -4.71 -21.39 -2.75
CA TRP A 133 -6.07 -20.94 -2.52
C TRP A 133 -6.55 -20.10 -3.69
N THR A 134 -7.84 -19.83 -3.77
CA THR A 134 -8.44 -19.08 -4.88
C THR A 134 -9.21 -17.88 -4.35
N GLN A 135 -8.92 -16.72 -4.94
CA GLN A 135 -9.69 -15.51 -4.80
C GLN A 135 -10.57 -15.33 -6.04
N CYS A 136 -11.87 -15.08 -5.86
CA CYS A 136 -12.82 -14.90 -6.95
C CYS A 136 -13.50 -13.53 -6.86
N PHE A 137 -13.70 -12.91 -8.02
CA PHE A 137 -14.46 -11.68 -8.17
C PHE A 137 -15.58 -11.88 -9.17
N SER A 138 -16.76 -11.32 -8.88
CA SER A 138 -17.81 -11.17 -9.89
C SER A 138 -17.41 -10.10 -10.91
N ASP A 139 -17.47 -10.40 -12.18
CA ASP A 139 -17.29 -9.42 -13.25
C ASP A 139 -18.62 -8.69 -13.51
N ARG A 140 -18.54 -7.40 -13.87
CA ARG A 140 -19.72 -6.58 -14.23
C ARG A 140 -20.55 -7.15 -15.39
N ARG A 141 -19.97 -8.07 -16.17
CA ARG A 141 -20.61 -8.76 -17.31
C ARG A 141 -21.19 -10.13 -16.93
N GLY A 142 -21.31 -10.45 -15.64
CA GLY A 142 -21.80 -11.75 -15.16
C GLY A 142 -20.76 -12.88 -15.17
N GLY A 143 -19.50 -12.57 -15.52
CA GLY A 143 -18.38 -13.51 -15.44
C GLY A 143 -17.76 -13.59 -14.05
N THR A 144 -16.79 -14.49 -13.90
CA THR A 144 -16.00 -14.63 -12.67
C THR A 144 -14.52 -14.61 -13.00
N LYS A 145 -13.77 -13.72 -12.39
CA LYS A 145 -12.31 -13.71 -12.44
C LYS A 145 -11.76 -14.45 -11.24
N LYS A 146 -10.80 -15.36 -11.46
CA LYS A 146 -10.17 -16.18 -10.43
C LYS A 146 -8.67 -15.94 -10.41
N TYR A 147 -8.14 -15.74 -9.20
CA TYR A 147 -6.71 -15.58 -8.95
C TYR A 147 -6.27 -16.62 -7.92
N LYS A 148 -5.17 -17.30 -8.22
CA LYS A 148 -4.57 -18.23 -7.28
C LYS A 148 -3.51 -17.50 -6.44
N PHE A 149 -3.44 -17.84 -5.15
CA PHE A 149 -2.39 -17.38 -4.26
C PHE A 149 -1.91 -18.54 -3.39
N TYR A 150 -0.68 -18.43 -2.92
CA TYR A 150 -0.08 -19.47 -2.08
C TYR A 150 -0.87 -19.64 -0.78
N ASN A 151 -0.96 -20.87 -0.29
CA ASN A 151 -1.70 -21.20 0.92
C ASN A 151 -1.15 -20.43 2.12
N PRO A 152 -1.91 -19.50 2.72
CA PRO A 152 -1.43 -18.68 3.81
C PRO A 152 -1.18 -19.46 5.09
N LEU A 153 -1.80 -20.63 5.29
CA LEU A 153 -1.49 -21.53 6.40
C LEU A 153 -0.07 -22.07 6.27
N TRP A 154 0.33 -22.55 5.08
CA TRP A 154 1.69 -23.05 4.84
C TRP A 154 2.74 -21.95 4.95
N GLN A 155 2.36 -20.72 4.59
CA GLN A 155 3.21 -19.54 4.79
C GLN A 155 3.42 -19.34 6.29
N ASN A 156 2.34 -19.24 7.06
CA ASN A 156 2.40 -19.00 8.49
C ASN A 156 3.03 -20.16 9.28
N ASP A 157 2.84 -21.41 8.84
CA ASP A 157 3.55 -22.58 9.39
C ASP A 157 5.06 -22.48 9.23
N THR A 158 5.49 -21.89 8.13
CA THR A 158 6.93 -21.62 7.93
C THR A 158 7.42 -20.58 8.91
N HIS A 159 6.65 -19.53 9.16
CA HIS A 159 6.94 -18.50 10.14
C HIS A 159 7.03 -19.11 11.56
N ILE A 160 6.05 -19.91 11.93
CA ILE A 160 6.00 -20.58 13.25
C ILE A 160 7.18 -21.52 13.43
N ARG A 161 7.52 -22.34 12.42
CA ARG A 161 8.68 -23.24 12.49
C ARG A 161 10.00 -22.50 12.69
N VAL A 162 10.17 -21.35 12.04
CA VAL A 162 11.38 -20.52 12.22
C VAL A 162 11.38 -19.89 13.60
N LEU A 163 10.24 -19.36 14.04
CA LEU A 163 10.08 -18.82 15.39
C LEU A 163 10.40 -19.87 16.46
N GLN A 164 9.86 -21.09 16.36
CA GLN A 164 10.12 -22.18 17.29
C GLN A 164 11.62 -22.50 17.42
N LYS A 165 12.37 -22.48 16.30
CA LYS A 165 13.83 -22.66 16.34
C LYS A 165 14.54 -21.57 17.13
N ILE A 166 14.11 -20.30 16.97
CA ILE A 166 14.66 -19.16 17.72
C ILE A 166 14.33 -19.31 19.22
N LEU A 167 13.11 -19.73 19.52
CA LEU A 167 12.67 -20.02 20.89
C LEU A 167 13.28 -21.29 21.47
N ARG A 168 14.17 -21.98 20.73
CA ARG A 168 14.80 -23.25 21.15
C ARG A 168 13.78 -24.30 21.57
N ASN A 169 12.68 -24.40 20.83
CA ASN A 169 11.57 -25.32 21.09
C ASN A 169 11.00 -25.23 22.54
N LYS A 170 11.03 -24.04 23.13
CA LYS A 170 10.30 -23.81 24.38
C LYS A 170 8.85 -24.28 24.20
N ASN A 171 8.34 -25.01 25.18
CA ASN A 171 6.96 -25.51 25.17
C ASN A 171 5.98 -24.35 25.49
N VAL A 172 5.74 -23.51 24.48
CA VAL A 172 4.81 -22.37 24.56
C VAL A 172 3.73 -22.58 23.52
N ASN A 173 2.49 -22.29 23.90
CA ASN A 173 1.38 -22.33 22.95
C ASN A 173 1.56 -21.26 21.87
N ILE A 174 1.59 -21.69 20.61
CA ILE A 174 1.66 -20.81 19.43
C ILE A 174 0.40 -21.01 18.60
N TYR A 175 -0.30 -19.91 18.32
CA TYR A 175 -1.55 -19.90 17.55
C TYR A 175 -1.31 -19.26 16.19
N SER A 176 -1.79 -19.92 15.15
CA SER A 176 -1.67 -19.48 13.75
C SER A 176 -2.93 -18.73 13.33
N TYR A 177 -2.80 -17.44 13.04
CA TYR A 177 -3.90 -16.57 12.63
C TYR A 177 -3.69 -16.06 11.20
N ILE A 178 -4.61 -16.42 10.30
CA ILE A 178 -4.72 -15.85 8.97
C ILE A 178 -5.88 -14.87 8.99
N VAL A 179 -5.56 -13.58 8.84
CA VAL A 179 -6.56 -12.51 8.98
C VAL A 179 -6.84 -11.86 7.64
N PHE A 180 -8.02 -12.13 7.11
CA PHE A 180 -8.49 -11.53 5.88
C PHE A 180 -9.15 -10.16 6.09
N GLY A 181 -9.02 -9.27 5.09
CA GLY A 181 -9.73 -7.99 5.06
C GLY A 181 -11.25 -8.16 5.13
N ASN A 182 -11.96 -7.14 5.61
CA ASN A 182 -13.43 -7.19 5.74
C ASN A 182 -14.16 -7.18 4.39
N ASP A 183 -13.45 -6.81 3.29
CA ASP A 183 -14.00 -6.71 1.94
C ASP A 183 -14.07 -8.06 1.22
N CYS A 184 -13.60 -9.14 1.86
CA CYS A 184 -13.74 -10.49 1.33
C CYS A 184 -14.81 -11.30 2.07
N THR A 185 -15.21 -12.41 1.48
CA THR A 185 -16.06 -13.44 2.11
C THR A 185 -15.33 -14.78 2.07
N LEU A 186 -15.15 -15.40 3.20
CA LEU A 186 -14.64 -16.78 3.33
C LEU A 186 -15.77 -17.74 2.94
N LYS A 187 -15.82 -18.18 1.67
CA LYS A 187 -16.95 -18.97 1.12
C LYS A 187 -16.83 -20.46 1.42
N ASP A 188 -15.65 -21.01 1.21
CA ASP A 188 -15.38 -22.44 1.46
C ASP A 188 -13.92 -22.55 1.91
N VAL A 189 -13.71 -22.47 3.22
CA VAL A 189 -12.40 -22.64 3.86
C VAL A 189 -12.52 -23.83 4.82
N ARG A 190 -11.73 -24.87 4.55
CA ARG A 190 -11.79 -26.14 5.28
C ARG A 190 -10.54 -26.35 6.10
N LEU A 191 -10.72 -26.46 7.41
CA LEU A 191 -9.66 -26.66 8.40
C LEU A 191 -10.00 -27.88 9.26
N SER A 192 -8.99 -28.65 9.63
CA SER A 192 -9.12 -29.75 10.58
C SER A 192 -8.32 -29.54 11.87
N GLN A 193 -7.34 -28.64 11.86
CA GLN A 193 -6.47 -28.37 13.01
C GLN A 193 -7.05 -27.29 13.92
N LEU A 194 -7.04 -27.52 15.22
CA LEU A 194 -7.67 -26.64 16.22
C LEU A 194 -6.89 -25.35 16.50
N ASN A 195 -5.60 -25.31 16.19
CA ASN A 195 -4.74 -24.14 16.42
C ASN A 195 -4.64 -23.20 15.20
N TYR A 196 -5.40 -23.46 14.13
CA TYR A 196 -5.50 -22.62 12.95
C TYR A 196 -6.77 -21.75 13.01
N TYR A 197 -6.57 -20.45 12.89
CA TYR A 197 -7.65 -19.47 12.85
C TYR A 197 -7.61 -18.76 11.49
N VAL A 198 -8.64 -18.95 10.69
CA VAL A 198 -8.82 -18.27 9.42
C VAL A 198 -10.08 -17.43 9.53
N ILE A 199 -9.90 -16.13 9.70
CA ILE A 199 -10.98 -15.22 10.09
C ILE A 199 -10.96 -13.93 9.28
N GLN A 200 -12.07 -13.20 9.32
CA GLN A 200 -12.10 -11.82 8.86
C GLN A 200 -11.65 -10.89 10.00
N ARG A 201 -11.02 -9.77 9.64
CA ARG A 201 -10.50 -8.80 10.61
C ARG A 201 -11.52 -8.32 11.63
N ARG A 202 -12.81 -8.23 11.26
CA ARG A 202 -13.89 -7.86 12.19
C ARG A 202 -14.11 -8.87 13.32
N GLU A 203 -13.65 -10.11 13.14
CA GLU A 203 -13.78 -11.20 14.11
C GLU A 203 -12.56 -11.32 15.03
N LEU A 204 -11.47 -10.60 14.69
CA LEU A 204 -10.16 -10.77 15.32
C LEU A 204 -10.19 -10.55 16.83
N LEU A 205 -10.74 -9.42 17.29
CA LEU A 205 -10.76 -9.12 18.72
C LEU A 205 -11.49 -10.21 19.52
N LYS A 206 -12.67 -10.59 19.04
CA LYS A 206 -13.48 -11.64 19.67
C LYS A 206 -12.72 -12.96 19.70
N SER A 207 -12.14 -13.37 18.58
CA SER A 207 -11.41 -14.64 18.47
C SER A 207 -10.19 -14.71 19.40
N VAL A 208 -9.42 -13.62 19.51
CA VAL A 208 -8.26 -13.58 20.42
C VAL A 208 -8.71 -13.60 21.88
N LEU A 209 -9.77 -12.86 22.23
CA LEU A 209 -10.30 -12.87 23.61
C LEU A 209 -10.87 -14.25 24.02
N GLU A 210 -11.60 -14.92 23.11
CA GLU A 210 -12.10 -16.27 23.34
C GLU A 210 -10.96 -17.27 23.53
N ASN A 211 -9.92 -17.18 22.72
CA ASN A 211 -8.72 -18.00 22.84
C ASN A 211 -7.99 -17.72 24.16
N ALA A 212 -7.80 -16.46 24.52
CA ALA A 212 -7.17 -16.07 25.77
C ALA A 212 -7.96 -16.55 27.01
N MET A 213 -9.29 -16.47 26.95
CA MET A 213 -10.14 -16.98 28.02
C MET A 213 -10.06 -18.51 28.14
N TYR A 214 -10.01 -19.22 27.02
CA TYR A 214 -9.98 -20.69 27.01
C TYR A 214 -8.67 -21.26 27.57
N TYR A 215 -7.53 -20.71 27.17
CA TYR A 215 -6.21 -21.21 27.58
C TYR A 215 -5.71 -20.59 28.89
N GLY A 216 -6.26 -19.44 29.31
CA GLY A 216 -5.85 -18.72 30.49
C GLY A 216 -4.42 -18.21 30.44
N ARG A 217 -3.83 -17.95 31.57
CA ARG A 217 -2.48 -17.42 31.68
C ARG A 217 -1.44 -18.55 31.67
N VAL A 218 -0.64 -18.61 30.62
CA VAL A 218 0.45 -19.58 30.40
C VAL A 218 1.84 -18.93 30.38
N LEU A 219 1.91 -17.60 30.19
CA LEU A 219 3.13 -16.82 30.25
C LEU A 219 3.06 -15.80 31.38
N SER A 220 4.14 -15.64 32.12
CA SER A 220 4.32 -14.53 33.06
C SER A 220 4.68 -13.24 32.33
N ASN A 221 4.56 -12.09 33.01
CA ASN A 221 5.03 -10.81 32.45
C ASN A 221 6.52 -10.86 32.11
N GLU A 222 7.31 -11.50 32.96
CA GLU A 222 8.75 -11.68 32.74
C GLU A 222 9.04 -12.54 31.50
N ASP A 223 8.26 -13.60 31.26
CA ASP A 223 8.37 -14.40 30.03
C ASP A 223 8.10 -13.57 28.79
N ILE A 224 7.06 -12.72 28.83
CA ILE A 224 6.71 -11.83 27.72
C ILE A 224 7.81 -10.81 27.48
N ASP A 225 8.36 -10.19 28.52
CA ASP A 225 9.48 -9.25 28.40
C ASP A 225 10.75 -9.89 27.85
N ASN A 226 11.04 -11.12 28.26
CA ASN A 226 12.17 -11.90 27.76
C ASN A 226 11.99 -12.28 26.29
N LEU A 227 10.80 -12.71 25.91
CA LEU A 227 10.45 -13.01 24.52
C LEU A 227 10.51 -11.74 23.65
N TYR A 228 9.98 -10.63 24.13
CA TYR A 228 10.02 -9.36 23.44
C TYR A 228 11.46 -8.90 23.17
N ARG A 229 12.30 -8.89 24.22
CA ARG A 229 13.72 -8.52 24.08
C ARG A 229 14.49 -9.45 23.14
N MET A 230 14.15 -10.74 23.12
CA MET A 230 14.77 -11.72 22.21
C MET A 230 14.37 -11.47 20.75
N LEU A 231 13.14 -11.08 20.49
CA LEU A 231 12.59 -10.94 19.14
C LEU A 231 12.71 -9.53 18.56
N LEU A 232 12.84 -8.50 19.40
CA LEU A 232 12.94 -7.11 18.99
C LEU A 232 14.01 -6.84 17.90
N PRO A 233 15.24 -7.40 17.97
CA PRO A 233 16.24 -7.18 16.93
C PRO A 233 15.80 -7.60 15.51
N TYR A 234 14.84 -8.52 15.40
CA TYR A 234 14.33 -8.97 14.10
C TYR A 234 13.29 -8.02 13.48
N THR A 235 12.87 -6.98 14.21
CA THR A 235 12.02 -5.91 13.67
C THR A 235 12.84 -4.74 13.11
N GLU A 236 14.11 -4.64 13.48
CA GLU A 236 15.03 -3.54 13.15
C GLU A 236 15.99 -3.98 12.03
N VAL A 237 15.45 -4.35 10.87
CA VAL A 237 16.28 -4.73 9.72
C VAL A 237 16.57 -3.55 8.81
N SER A 238 17.76 -3.55 8.21
CA SER A 238 18.17 -2.50 7.29
C SER A 238 17.32 -2.50 6.01
N PRO A 239 17.24 -1.36 5.28
CA PRO A 239 16.59 -1.32 3.98
C PRO A 239 17.16 -2.34 2.97
N GLU A 240 18.46 -2.61 3.04
CA GLU A 240 19.16 -3.56 2.18
C GLU A 240 18.73 -5.02 2.45
N GLU A 241 18.53 -5.36 3.73
CA GLU A 241 18.02 -6.68 4.12
C GLU A 241 16.57 -6.88 3.65
N LYS A 242 15.73 -5.84 3.76
CA LYS A 242 14.35 -5.86 3.24
C LYS A 242 14.33 -6.03 1.71
N GLU A 243 15.20 -5.31 1.00
CA GLU A 243 15.31 -5.44 -0.46
C GLU A 243 15.80 -6.83 -0.87
N THR A 244 16.77 -7.37 -0.16
CA THR A 244 17.28 -8.73 -0.38
C THR A 244 16.20 -9.78 -0.14
N HIS A 245 15.41 -9.63 0.94
CA HIS A 245 14.28 -10.49 1.21
C HIS A 245 13.25 -10.47 0.06
N ASN A 246 12.86 -9.25 -0.37
CA ASN A 246 11.90 -9.07 -1.46
C ASN A 246 12.40 -9.67 -2.79
N ARG A 247 13.68 -9.53 -3.10
CA ARG A 247 14.30 -10.13 -4.28
C ARG A 247 14.24 -11.66 -4.23
N ASN A 248 14.61 -12.26 -3.10
CA ASN A 248 14.57 -13.71 -2.90
C ASN A 248 13.14 -14.27 -3.06
N ILE A 249 12.13 -13.53 -2.58
CA ILE A 249 10.71 -13.88 -2.79
C ILE A 249 10.34 -13.81 -4.27
N GLN A 250 10.70 -12.72 -4.96
CA GLN A 250 10.37 -12.55 -6.38
C GLN A 250 11.02 -13.64 -7.24
N GLU A 251 12.28 -14.01 -6.97
CA GLU A 251 12.97 -15.09 -7.67
C GLU A 251 12.31 -16.46 -7.45
N LYS A 252 11.88 -16.74 -6.22
CA LYS A 252 11.22 -17.99 -5.85
C LYS A 252 9.83 -18.16 -6.49
N TYR A 253 9.13 -17.07 -6.74
CA TYR A 253 7.76 -17.06 -7.30
C TYR A 253 7.70 -16.56 -8.76
N ARG A 254 8.85 -16.31 -9.40
CA ARG A 254 8.95 -16.13 -10.86
C ARG A 254 8.63 -17.47 -11.53
N MET A 255 7.35 -17.64 -11.92
CA MET A 255 6.90 -18.64 -12.88
C MET A 255 6.54 -17.96 -14.19
#